data_1d56bc76b5e54184fb8afbeb0a5c1062
#
_entry.id   1d56bc76b5e54184fb8afbeb0a5c1062
#
_cell.length_a   1.000
_cell.length_b   1.000
_cell.length_c   1.000
_cell.angle_alpha   90.00
_cell.angle_beta   90.00
_cell.angle_gamma   90.00
#
_symmetry.space_group_name_H-M   'P 1'
#
loop_
_entity.id
_entity.type
_entity.pdbx_description
1 polymer ?
#
loop_
_entity_poly.entity_id
_entity_poly.type
_entity_poly.pdbx_seq_one_letter_code
_entity_poly.pdbx_strand_id
1 'polypeptide(L)'
;MKTNLIIRLKISSIACFMILFFFCIQNSIAQTRSAKEINYQRVENAEHIVVYQEEDKFLGWPANNGAWSADGVNMLVGFTRGDYELIIDNHNIGGNQESWLARSSDMGQTWEGFNPDNYVGDFGKEPELKTLVNPIDFSHPQFAMRVVGTSYHGSFDARGHFFFSYDAGKTWNGPYRLGDNTIREWPELKNTSLSSETELTPRTDYVVKGKDECIVFMSVRTKSEFGTDRLFSMRTVDGGKTFKFVSWVIPPYDEEKADPSAKIKLYEDEALNPHADQSRAVMSKTIILENGKLISAMRRRYNEHNWVDAYVSEDDGNTWTFLSEVGDAGAGNGNPPALNITDKGRLVAIFGNRVEPGTMMVVYSDDEGSSWSNPQILRDDYGSEDMETIDLGYPQLLKRKDGKMVALYYWSTKESLHHIAATIWDGDN
;
A
#
# COMPACT_ATOMS: atom_id res chain seq x y z
N MET A 1 68.22 10.09 -32.69
CA MET A 1 67.20 11.16 -32.91
C MET A 1 65.92 10.58 -33.53
N LYS A 2 65.26 9.54 -32.94
CA LYS A 2 63.99 8.98 -33.47
C LYS A 2 63.07 8.39 -32.36
N THR A 3 63.26 8.78 -31.09
CA THR A 3 62.54 8.16 -29.96
C THR A 3 61.56 9.10 -29.25
N ASN A 4 61.46 10.39 -29.68
CA ASN A 4 60.65 11.37 -28.94
C ASN A 4 59.34 11.76 -29.66
N LEU A 5 58.94 11.10 -30.76
CA LEU A 5 57.73 11.49 -31.51
C LEU A 5 56.53 10.60 -31.23
N ILE A 6 56.69 9.40 -30.61
CA ILE A 6 55.63 8.46 -30.39
C ILE A 6 54.89 8.71 -29.07
N ILE A 7 55.53 9.39 -28.10
CA ILE A 7 54.94 9.66 -26.77
C ILE A 7 53.94 10.85 -26.81
N ARG A 8 54.09 11.79 -27.71
CA ARG A 8 53.16 12.96 -27.83
C ARG A 8 51.82 12.66 -28.46
N LEU A 9 51.70 11.61 -29.28
CA LEU A 9 50.43 11.25 -29.91
C LEU A 9 49.51 10.40 -29.04
N LYS A 10 50.04 9.68 -28.00
CA LYS A 10 49.23 8.90 -27.08
C LYS A 10 48.57 9.71 -25.95
N ILE A 11 49.14 10.85 -25.58
CA ILE A 11 48.59 11.73 -24.56
C ILE A 11 47.38 12.52 -25.04
N SER A 12 47.37 12.88 -26.35
CA SER A 12 46.24 13.62 -26.96
C SER A 12 44.98 12.75 -27.13
N SER A 13 45.12 11.43 -27.35
CA SER A 13 43.98 10.51 -27.50
C SER A 13 43.31 10.17 -26.19
N ILE A 14 44.06 10.11 -25.08
CA ILE A 14 43.50 9.84 -23.75
C ILE A 14 42.77 11.09 -23.22
N ALA A 15 43.26 12.27 -23.44
CA ALA A 15 42.62 13.53 -23.07
C ALA A 15 41.30 13.76 -23.83
N CYS A 16 41.23 13.43 -25.14
CA CYS A 16 39.98 13.50 -25.90
C CYS A 16 38.93 12.46 -25.46
N PHE A 17 39.36 11.26 -25.04
CA PHE A 17 38.44 10.23 -24.55
C PHE A 17 37.89 10.59 -23.15
N MET A 18 38.70 11.17 -22.26
CA MET A 18 38.21 11.65 -20.96
C MET A 18 37.29 12.87 -21.09
N ILE A 19 37.54 13.77 -22.01
CA ILE A 19 36.65 14.94 -22.23
C ILE A 19 35.31 14.49 -22.85
N LEU A 20 35.29 13.52 -23.76
CA LEU A 20 34.07 12.94 -24.28
C LEU A 20 33.30 12.11 -23.23
N PHE A 21 34.01 11.42 -22.35
CA PHE A 21 33.36 10.68 -21.24
C PHE A 21 32.77 11.61 -20.18
N PHE A 22 33.44 12.72 -19.85
CA PHE A 22 32.91 13.77 -18.97
C PHE A 22 31.74 14.52 -19.61
N PHE A 23 31.72 14.75 -20.88
CA PHE A 23 30.57 15.34 -21.58
C PHE A 23 29.39 14.40 -21.70
N CYS A 24 29.60 13.09 -21.84
CA CYS A 24 28.52 12.10 -21.77
C CYS A 24 27.95 11.94 -20.36
N ILE A 25 28.78 12.02 -19.33
CA ILE A 25 28.31 11.97 -17.91
C ILE A 25 27.56 13.27 -17.56
N GLN A 26 28.02 14.43 -17.99
CA GLN A 26 27.30 15.69 -17.76
C GLN A 26 25.97 15.78 -18.56
N ASN A 27 25.89 15.19 -19.75
CA ASN A 27 24.62 15.11 -20.48
C ASN A 27 23.68 14.02 -19.92
N SER A 28 24.18 12.99 -19.24
CA SER A 28 23.35 12.01 -18.53
C SER A 28 22.81 12.55 -17.18
N ILE A 29 23.50 13.52 -16.57
CA ILE A 29 23.05 14.20 -15.35
C ILE A 29 22.14 15.41 -15.67
N ALA A 30 22.20 15.94 -16.89
CA ALA A 30 21.41 17.10 -17.33
C ALA A 30 20.02 16.76 -17.91
N GLN A 31 19.63 15.48 -17.91
CA GLN A 31 18.24 15.05 -18.06
C GLN A 31 17.58 14.77 -16.70
N THR A 32 17.90 15.54 -15.67
CA THR A 32 16.93 15.79 -14.61
C THR A 32 15.78 16.56 -15.26
N ARG A 33 14.70 15.84 -15.53
CA ARG A 33 13.42 16.42 -15.95
C ARG A 33 13.18 17.66 -15.10
N SER A 34 13.08 18.80 -15.76
CA SER A 34 12.36 19.94 -15.20
C SER A 34 10.96 19.39 -14.91
N ALA A 35 10.69 18.98 -13.67
CA ALA A 35 9.35 18.77 -13.21
C ALA A 35 8.64 20.09 -13.53
N LYS A 36 7.71 20.08 -14.49
CA LYS A 36 6.72 21.13 -14.59
C LYS A 36 6.20 21.26 -13.17
N GLU A 37 6.35 22.41 -12.53
CA GLU A 37 5.69 22.70 -11.26
C GLU A 37 4.19 22.56 -11.54
N ILE A 38 3.67 21.35 -11.34
CA ILE A 38 2.24 21.11 -11.39
C ILE A 38 1.75 21.71 -10.07
N ASN A 39 1.18 22.89 -10.17
CA ASN A 39 0.62 23.57 -9.01
C ASN A 39 -0.71 22.90 -8.66
N TYR A 40 -0.63 21.83 -7.87
CA TYR A 40 -1.82 21.13 -7.36
C TYR A 40 -2.60 22.04 -6.42
N GLN A 41 -3.92 22.03 -6.55
CA GLN A 41 -4.80 22.66 -5.58
C GLN A 41 -4.70 21.94 -4.23
N ARG A 42 -4.86 22.70 -3.14
CA ARG A 42 -4.97 22.11 -1.80
C ARG A 42 -6.42 21.89 -1.45
N VAL A 43 -6.68 20.82 -0.69
CA VAL A 43 -7.98 20.61 -0.08
C VAL A 43 -8.23 21.72 0.94
N GLU A 44 -9.36 22.40 0.79
CA GLU A 44 -9.75 23.47 1.72
C GLU A 44 -10.24 22.89 3.05
N ASN A 45 -9.93 23.61 4.15
CA ASN A 45 -10.40 23.26 5.50
C ASN A 45 -10.02 21.85 5.96
N ALA A 46 -8.91 21.29 5.47
CA ALA A 46 -8.35 20.06 5.99
C ALA A 46 -7.75 20.30 7.38
N GLU A 47 -8.18 19.48 8.36
CA GLU A 47 -7.69 19.54 9.73
C GLU A 47 -6.69 18.39 9.96
N HIS A 48 -5.46 18.70 10.40
CA HIS A 48 -4.41 17.73 10.67
C HIS A 48 -4.27 17.50 12.18
N ILE A 49 -4.28 16.23 12.58
CA ILE A 49 -4.27 15.80 13.97
C ILE A 49 -3.15 14.79 14.17
N VAL A 50 -2.39 14.90 15.25
CA VAL A 50 -1.48 13.85 15.70
C VAL A 50 -2.31 12.80 16.44
N VAL A 51 -2.35 11.57 15.88
CA VAL A 51 -3.06 10.43 16.46
C VAL A 51 -2.25 9.81 17.59
N TYR A 52 -0.99 9.54 17.32
CA TYR A 52 -0.04 9.02 18.31
C TYR A 52 1.38 9.39 17.93
N GLN A 53 2.15 9.82 18.92
CA GLN A 53 3.58 10.10 18.80
C GLN A 53 4.30 9.65 20.07
N GLU A 54 5.55 9.29 19.92
CA GLU A 54 6.45 8.93 21.04
C GLU A 54 7.87 9.30 20.67
N GLU A 55 8.60 9.92 21.63
CA GLU A 55 9.99 10.33 21.44
C GLU A 55 10.87 9.09 21.15
N ASP A 56 11.85 9.23 20.25
CA ASP A 56 12.77 8.18 19.82
C ASP A 56 12.08 6.92 19.22
N LYS A 57 10.82 7.01 18.78
CA LYS A 57 10.13 5.92 18.14
C LYS A 57 9.72 6.25 16.70
N PHE A 58 9.82 5.22 15.87
CA PHE A 58 9.16 5.17 14.57
C PHE A 58 7.76 4.61 14.74
N LEU A 59 6.78 5.27 14.16
CA LEU A 59 5.40 4.82 14.12
C LEU A 59 4.94 4.81 12.66
N GLY A 60 4.53 3.65 12.16
CA GLY A 60 4.25 3.57 10.71
C GLY A 60 3.26 2.50 10.30
N TRP A 61 2.97 2.53 9.01
CA TRP A 61 2.27 1.53 8.21
C TRP A 61 0.83 1.20 8.63
N PRO A 62 -0.06 2.18 8.82
CA PRO A 62 -1.46 1.89 9.10
C PRO A 62 -2.10 0.96 8.08
N ALA A 63 -1.72 1.07 6.80
CA ALA A 63 -2.22 0.21 5.74
C ALA A 63 -1.99 -1.29 5.98
N ASN A 64 -0.88 -1.67 6.59
CA ASN A 64 -0.59 -3.07 6.90
C ASN A 64 -1.42 -3.57 8.09
N ASN A 65 -1.63 -2.67 9.06
CA ASN A 65 -2.25 -3.00 10.33
C ASN A 65 -3.78 -2.88 10.32
N GLY A 66 -4.34 -1.98 9.51
CA GLY A 66 -5.78 -1.78 9.35
C GLY A 66 -6.34 -0.57 10.11
N ALA A 67 -7.53 -0.14 9.71
CA ALA A 67 -8.33 0.83 10.43
C ALA A 67 -9.82 0.49 10.32
N TRP A 68 -10.57 0.76 11.38
CA TRP A 68 -11.97 0.34 11.48
C TRP A 68 -12.82 1.41 12.15
N SER A 69 -14.06 1.54 11.68
CA SER A 69 -15.13 2.28 12.32
C SER A 69 -16.46 1.70 11.87
N ALA A 70 -17.27 1.24 12.81
CA ALA A 70 -18.57 0.67 12.51
C ALA A 70 -19.70 1.73 12.54
N ASP A 71 -19.50 2.81 13.27
CA ASP A 71 -20.53 3.82 13.56
C ASP A 71 -20.14 5.24 13.12
N GLY A 72 -18.94 5.40 12.54
CA GLY A 72 -18.40 6.70 12.16
C GLY A 72 -18.04 7.62 13.31
N VAL A 73 -18.16 7.15 14.57
CA VAL A 73 -17.82 7.88 15.80
C VAL A 73 -16.63 7.27 16.50
N ASN A 74 -16.73 5.96 16.77
CA ASN A 74 -15.65 5.20 17.36
C ASN A 74 -14.71 4.70 16.24
N MET A 75 -13.46 5.07 16.33
CA MET A 75 -12.44 4.76 15.31
C MET A 75 -11.26 4.04 15.94
N LEU A 76 -10.68 3.14 15.17
CA LEU A 76 -9.51 2.36 15.56
C LEU A 76 -8.52 2.36 14.39
N VAL A 77 -7.24 2.55 14.67
CA VAL A 77 -6.16 2.40 13.69
C VAL A 77 -5.02 1.58 14.28
N GLY A 78 -4.52 0.63 13.50
CA GLY A 78 -3.35 -0.16 13.84
C GLY A 78 -2.10 0.41 13.17
N PHE A 79 -0.96 0.26 13.85
CA PHE A 79 0.34 0.68 13.34
C PHE A 79 1.47 -0.15 13.95
N THR A 80 2.63 -0.10 13.32
CA THR A 80 3.86 -0.69 13.84
C THR A 80 4.63 0.39 14.60
N ARG A 81 5.12 0.04 15.79
CA ARG A 81 5.98 0.84 16.65
C ARG A 81 7.35 0.15 16.76
N GLY A 82 8.42 0.88 16.55
CA GLY A 82 9.79 0.41 16.71
C GLY A 82 10.70 1.55 17.17
N ASP A 83 11.98 1.25 17.37
CA ASP A 83 12.96 2.29 17.65
C ASP A 83 13.19 3.13 16.38
N TYR A 84 13.29 4.46 16.54
CA TYR A 84 13.69 5.31 15.43
C TYR A 84 15.17 5.11 15.14
N GLU A 85 15.47 4.82 13.88
CA GLU A 85 16.83 4.69 13.38
C GLU A 85 16.88 5.27 11.97
N LEU A 86 17.71 6.30 11.76
CA LEU A 86 17.84 6.90 10.43
C LEU A 86 18.55 5.91 9.49
N ILE A 87 17.81 5.43 8.49
CA ILE A 87 18.29 4.48 7.49
C ILE A 87 18.06 5.07 6.09
N ILE A 88 19.15 5.44 5.43
CA ILE A 88 19.10 6.02 4.07
C ILE A 88 18.50 4.99 3.09
N ASP A 89 17.63 5.44 2.21
CA ASP A 89 16.94 4.64 1.18
C ASP A 89 16.05 3.50 1.73
N ASN A 90 15.64 3.57 2.99
CA ASN A 90 14.76 2.58 3.61
C ASN A 90 13.79 3.26 4.62
N HIS A 91 13.00 2.46 5.33
CA HIS A 91 12.20 2.95 6.44
C HIS A 91 13.07 3.19 7.67
N ASN A 92 12.83 4.30 8.36
CA ASN A 92 13.61 4.75 9.52
C ASN A 92 13.24 4.00 10.81
N ILE A 93 13.25 2.68 10.77
CA ILE A 93 12.86 1.81 11.88
C ILE A 93 13.90 0.75 12.16
N GLY A 94 14.35 0.68 13.41
CA GLY A 94 15.23 -0.34 13.94
C GLY A 94 14.66 -1.04 15.16
N GLY A 95 15.49 -1.86 15.79
CA GLY A 95 15.18 -2.50 17.06
C GLY A 95 14.01 -3.47 17.05
N ASN A 96 13.40 -3.65 18.20
CA ASN A 96 12.21 -4.48 18.38
C ASN A 96 10.96 -3.75 17.87
N GLN A 97 10.20 -4.42 17.03
CA GLN A 97 8.98 -3.87 16.47
C GLN A 97 7.76 -4.51 17.13
N GLU A 98 6.75 -3.69 17.40
CA GLU A 98 5.52 -4.08 18.07
C GLU A 98 4.32 -3.59 17.26
N SER A 99 3.21 -4.31 17.32
CA SER A 99 1.94 -3.82 16.78
C SER A 99 1.17 -3.10 17.87
N TRP A 100 0.79 -1.87 17.58
CA TRP A 100 0.04 -0.99 18.45
C TRP A 100 -1.27 -0.57 17.79
N LEU A 101 -2.19 -0.08 18.62
CA LEU A 101 -3.45 0.52 18.20
C LEU A 101 -3.59 1.92 18.77
N ALA A 102 -4.34 2.76 18.09
CA ALA A 102 -4.89 3.99 18.66
C ALA A 102 -6.40 4.03 18.44
N ARG A 103 -7.12 4.52 19.44
CA ARG A 103 -8.58 4.61 19.48
C ARG A 103 -9.03 6.05 19.65
N SER A 104 -10.09 6.42 18.93
CA SER A 104 -10.86 7.64 19.13
C SER A 104 -12.30 7.27 19.44
N SER A 105 -12.97 8.06 20.29
CA SER A 105 -14.41 7.96 20.59
C SER A 105 -15.19 9.22 20.24
N ASP A 106 -14.56 10.17 19.54
CA ASP A 106 -15.07 11.50 19.22
C ASP A 106 -14.90 11.85 17.74
N MET A 107 -15.12 10.87 16.86
CA MET A 107 -15.00 11.06 15.40
C MET A 107 -13.58 11.41 14.93
N GLY A 108 -12.54 10.94 15.64
CA GLY A 108 -11.16 11.15 15.24
C GLY A 108 -10.54 12.46 15.70
N GLN A 109 -11.17 13.19 16.62
CA GLN A 109 -10.63 14.46 17.15
C GLN A 109 -9.54 14.23 18.19
N THR A 110 -9.75 13.27 19.09
CA THR A 110 -8.74 12.86 20.08
C THR A 110 -8.48 11.37 20.03
N TRP A 111 -7.26 10.96 20.38
CA TRP A 111 -6.81 9.60 20.27
C TRP A 111 -6.02 9.14 21.47
N GLU A 112 -6.14 7.86 21.80
CA GLU A 112 -5.37 7.17 22.83
C GLU A 112 -4.67 5.96 22.22
N GLY A 113 -3.34 5.90 22.35
CA GLY A 113 -2.52 4.77 21.89
C GLY A 113 -2.43 3.67 22.96
N PHE A 114 -2.45 2.41 22.54
CA PHE A 114 -2.30 1.26 23.43
C PHE A 114 -1.74 0.03 22.72
N ASN A 115 -1.10 -0.84 23.49
CA ASN A 115 -0.64 -2.14 23.01
C ASN A 115 -1.61 -3.22 23.52
N PRO A 116 -2.49 -3.76 22.68
CA PRO A 116 -3.46 -4.74 23.11
C PRO A 116 -2.82 -6.12 23.30
N ASP A 117 -3.29 -6.87 24.29
CA ASP A 117 -2.93 -8.28 24.41
C ASP A 117 -3.38 -9.07 23.18
N ASN A 118 -2.56 -10.02 22.74
CA ASN A 118 -2.83 -10.90 21.59
C ASN A 118 -2.95 -10.21 20.20
N TYR A 119 -2.54 -8.96 20.08
CA TYR A 119 -2.42 -8.27 18.79
C TYR A 119 -0.96 -8.28 18.38
N VAL A 120 -0.52 -9.37 17.76
CA VAL A 120 0.89 -9.60 17.47
C VAL A 120 1.22 -9.06 16.08
N GLY A 121 2.35 -8.36 15.98
CA GLY A 121 2.86 -7.78 14.75
C GLY A 121 3.56 -8.77 13.83
N ASP A 122 3.99 -8.25 12.69
CA ASP A 122 4.71 -8.98 11.66
C ASP A 122 6.17 -9.28 12.04
N PHE A 123 6.66 -8.65 13.11
CA PHE A 123 8.06 -8.70 13.52
C PHE A 123 8.21 -9.44 14.84
N GLY A 124 9.25 -10.26 14.93
CA GLY A 124 9.59 -10.98 16.13
C GLY A 124 9.24 -12.46 16.05
N LYS A 125 8.51 -12.98 17.00
CA LYS A 125 8.24 -14.42 17.10
C LYS A 125 7.08 -14.78 16.16
N GLU A 126 7.28 -15.79 15.34
CA GLU A 126 6.16 -16.42 14.63
C GLU A 126 5.17 -16.96 15.68
N PRO A 127 3.91 -16.50 15.66
CA PRO A 127 2.93 -16.98 16.60
C PRO A 127 2.54 -18.42 16.28
N GLU A 128 2.21 -19.21 17.30
CA GLU A 128 1.62 -20.53 17.10
C GLU A 128 0.23 -20.35 16.47
N LEU A 129 0.10 -20.75 15.20
CA LEU A 129 -1.14 -20.60 14.45
C LEU A 129 -2.19 -21.60 14.92
N LYS A 130 -3.34 -21.10 15.28
CA LYS A 130 -4.51 -21.89 15.73
C LYS A 130 -5.39 -22.24 14.53
N THR A 131 -6.14 -23.32 14.67
CA THR A 131 -7.24 -23.64 13.76
C THR A 131 -8.53 -23.03 14.33
N LEU A 132 -9.28 -22.31 13.47
CA LEU A 132 -10.56 -21.74 13.87
C LEU A 132 -11.62 -22.85 13.97
N VAL A 133 -12.16 -23.04 15.15
CA VAL A 133 -13.19 -24.06 15.41
C VAL A 133 -14.60 -23.51 15.24
N ASN A 134 -14.88 -22.37 15.87
CA ASN A 134 -16.19 -21.73 15.80
C ASN A 134 -16.19 -20.69 14.66
N PRO A 135 -17.26 -20.63 13.84
CA PRO A 135 -17.35 -19.65 12.78
C PRO A 135 -17.38 -18.22 13.35
N ILE A 136 -16.76 -17.31 12.61
CA ILE A 136 -16.81 -15.87 12.84
C ILE A 136 -18.14 -15.35 12.31
N ASP A 137 -18.76 -14.43 13.04
CA ASP A 137 -19.83 -13.58 12.55
C ASP A 137 -19.20 -12.27 12.01
N PHE A 138 -18.95 -12.22 10.71
CA PHE A 138 -18.36 -11.03 10.06
C PHE A 138 -19.31 -9.82 10.08
N SER A 139 -20.63 -10.05 10.25
CA SER A 139 -21.63 -8.99 10.31
C SER A 139 -21.79 -8.38 11.71
N HIS A 140 -21.03 -8.86 12.71
CA HIS A 140 -21.10 -8.31 14.06
C HIS A 140 -20.81 -6.80 14.06
N PRO A 141 -21.62 -5.96 14.73
CA PRO A 141 -21.50 -4.49 14.65
C PRO A 141 -20.15 -3.91 15.07
N GLN A 142 -19.40 -4.62 15.90
CA GLN A 142 -18.08 -4.19 16.37
C GLN A 142 -16.97 -5.11 15.85
N PHE A 143 -17.22 -5.76 14.71
CA PHE A 143 -16.23 -6.62 14.08
C PHE A 143 -15.06 -5.81 13.52
N ALA A 144 -13.86 -6.30 13.80
CA ALA A 144 -12.63 -5.87 13.17
C ALA A 144 -11.76 -7.10 12.88
N MET A 145 -11.13 -7.17 11.72
CA MET A 145 -10.21 -8.24 11.36
C MET A 145 -8.90 -7.66 10.83
N ARG A 146 -7.80 -8.11 11.40
CA ARG A 146 -6.46 -7.86 10.88
C ARG A 146 -6.00 -9.08 10.09
N VAL A 147 -5.56 -8.85 8.86
CA VAL A 147 -4.94 -9.87 8.01
C VAL A 147 -3.43 -9.61 7.97
N VAL A 148 -2.66 -10.66 8.19
CA VAL A 148 -1.20 -10.59 8.27
C VAL A 148 -0.60 -11.51 7.22
N GLY A 149 0.26 -10.94 6.39
CA GLY A 149 1.08 -11.69 5.44
C GLY A 149 2.36 -12.20 6.09
N THR A 150 3.18 -12.85 5.30
CA THR A 150 4.46 -13.48 5.73
C THR A 150 5.68 -12.87 5.06
N SER A 151 5.45 -11.91 4.17
CA SER A 151 6.50 -11.25 3.39
C SER A 151 7.25 -10.20 4.20
N TYR A 152 8.42 -9.84 3.72
CA TYR A 152 9.40 -8.88 4.24
C TYR A 152 10.19 -9.34 5.48
N HIS A 153 9.83 -10.44 6.13
CA HIS A 153 10.38 -10.80 7.44
C HIS A 153 10.98 -12.22 7.49
N GLY A 154 11.11 -12.85 6.33
CA GLY A 154 11.83 -14.11 6.22
C GLY A 154 11.08 -15.35 6.72
N SER A 155 9.77 -15.29 6.86
CA SER A 155 8.97 -16.48 7.14
C SER A 155 9.05 -17.47 5.99
N PHE A 156 9.29 -18.75 6.32
CA PHE A 156 9.25 -19.85 5.37
C PHE A 156 7.83 -20.38 5.13
N ASP A 157 6.88 -19.98 5.97
CA ASP A 157 5.48 -20.38 5.86
C ASP A 157 4.71 -19.32 5.07
N ALA A 158 4.36 -19.65 3.84
CA ALA A 158 3.59 -18.77 2.97
C ALA A 158 2.10 -18.66 3.35
N ARG A 159 1.69 -19.26 4.46
CA ARG A 159 0.32 -19.12 4.97
C ARG A 159 0.19 -17.81 5.71
N GLY A 160 -0.63 -16.89 5.22
CA GLY A 160 -1.05 -15.76 6.02
C GLY A 160 -1.88 -16.19 7.23
N HIS A 161 -2.08 -15.29 8.15
CA HIS A 161 -2.93 -15.50 9.31
C HIS A 161 -3.76 -14.25 9.60
N PHE A 162 -4.73 -14.38 10.50
CA PHE A 162 -5.59 -13.28 10.88
C PHE A 162 -5.93 -13.28 12.36
N PHE A 163 -6.29 -12.11 12.82
CA PHE A 163 -6.87 -11.85 14.14
C PHE A 163 -8.21 -11.18 13.96
N PHE A 164 -9.13 -11.39 14.87
CA PHE A 164 -10.40 -10.66 14.87
C PHE A 164 -10.82 -10.21 16.26
N SER A 165 -11.66 -9.19 16.30
CA SER A 165 -12.25 -8.59 17.49
C SER A 165 -13.75 -8.43 17.30
N TYR A 166 -14.51 -8.51 18.40
CA TYR A 166 -15.94 -8.21 18.49
C TYR A 166 -16.26 -7.05 19.43
N ASP A 167 -15.26 -6.36 19.93
CA ASP A 167 -15.38 -5.29 20.92
C ASP A 167 -14.66 -4.00 20.49
N ALA A 168 -14.70 -3.73 19.18
CA ALA A 168 -14.00 -2.60 18.56
C ALA A 168 -12.50 -2.56 18.89
N GLY A 169 -11.84 -3.73 18.84
CA GLY A 169 -10.39 -3.86 19.00
C GLY A 169 -9.87 -3.76 20.43
N LYS A 170 -10.72 -3.91 21.45
CA LYS A 170 -10.26 -3.96 22.84
C LYS A 170 -9.55 -5.28 23.14
N THR A 171 -10.11 -6.37 22.64
CA THR A 171 -9.54 -7.71 22.74
C THR A 171 -9.50 -8.39 21.39
N TRP A 172 -8.49 -9.22 21.16
CA TRP A 172 -8.26 -9.89 19.89
C TRP A 172 -8.20 -11.41 20.08
N ASN A 173 -8.80 -12.10 19.12
CA ASN A 173 -8.79 -13.55 19.01
C ASN A 173 -7.86 -13.94 17.86
N GLY A 174 -7.00 -14.93 18.06
CA GLY A 174 -6.05 -15.41 17.06
C GLY A 174 -4.69 -15.77 17.64
N PRO A 175 -3.67 -15.94 16.81
CA PRO A 175 -3.72 -15.95 15.35
C PRO A 175 -4.38 -17.20 14.76
N TYR A 176 -5.14 -17.03 13.71
CA TYR A 176 -5.75 -18.13 12.96
C TYR A 176 -5.19 -18.21 11.54
N ARG A 177 -5.05 -19.42 11.00
CA ARG A 177 -4.57 -19.65 9.65
C ARG A 177 -5.54 -19.12 8.60
N LEU A 178 -5.01 -18.54 7.54
CA LEU A 178 -5.75 -18.25 6.32
C LEU A 178 -5.73 -19.51 5.42
N GLY A 179 -6.58 -20.49 5.73
CA GLY A 179 -6.70 -21.73 4.97
C GLY A 179 -5.94 -22.91 5.57
N ASP A 180 -6.30 -24.10 5.11
CA ASP A 180 -5.81 -25.38 5.64
C ASP A 180 -4.44 -25.78 5.09
N ASN A 181 -4.15 -25.40 3.84
CA ASN A 181 -2.91 -25.74 3.13
C ASN A 181 -2.07 -24.51 2.87
N THR A 182 -0.80 -24.74 2.58
CA THR A 182 0.06 -23.67 2.10
C THR A 182 -0.45 -23.17 0.75
N ILE A 183 -0.41 -21.86 0.55
CA ILE A 183 -0.76 -21.23 -0.73
C ILE A 183 0.01 -21.84 -1.90
N ARG A 184 1.21 -22.34 -1.66
CA ARG A 184 2.04 -23.07 -2.63
C ARG A 184 1.35 -24.30 -3.25
N GLU A 185 0.41 -24.90 -2.54
CA GLU A 185 -0.29 -26.11 -2.98
C GLU A 185 -1.54 -25.80 -3.80
N TRP A 186 -1.92 -24.52 -3.90
CA TRP A 186 -3.05 -24.13 -4.73
C TRP A 186 -2.77 -24.44 -6.22
N PRO A 187 -3.70 -25.08 -6.91
CA PRO A 187 -3.56 -25.41 -8.33
C PRO A 187 -3.24 -24.18 -9.19
N GLU A 188 -3.79 -23.02 -8.81
CA GLU A 188 -3.64 -21.74 -9.49
C GLU A 188 -2.20 -21.22 -9.46
N LEU A 189 -1.38 -21.67 -8.53
CA LEU A 189 0.04 -21.31 -8.41
C LEU A 189 1.00 -22.33 -9.02
N LYS A 190 0.61 -23.60 -9.15
CA LYS A 190 1.51 -24.70 -9.51
C LYS A 190 2.25 -24.54 -10.83
N ASN A 191 1.66 -23.84 -11.79
CA ASN A 191 2.21 -23.64 -13.13
C ASN A 191 2.60 -22.19 -13.40
N THR A 192 2.85 -21.41 -12.36
CA THR A 192 3.26 -20.01 -12.47
C THR A 192 4.68 -19.83 -11.96
N SER A 193 5.30 -18.70 -12.29
CA SER A 193 6.59 -18.28 -11.72
C SER A 193 6.54 -18.15 -10.19
N LEU A 194 5.35 -18.10 -9.60
CA LEU A 194 5.10 -17.97 -8.17
C LEU A 194 5.05 -19.30 -7.42
N SER A 195 5.20 -20.44 -8.10
CA SER A 195 5.05 -21.78 -7.49
C SER A 195 6.16 -22.18 -6.52
N SER A 196 7.32 -21.52 -6.58
CA SER A 196 8.47 -21.77 -5.69
C SER A 196 8.62 -20.63 -4.68
N GLU A 197 8.84 -20.93 -3.41
CA GLU A 197 9.19 -19.94 -2.37
C GLU A 197 8.28 -18.67 -2.34
N THR A 198 6.97 -18.87 -2.30
CA THR A 198 6.01 -17.79 -2.26
C THR A 198 5.95 -17.12 -0.90
N GLU A 199 5.73 -15.81 -0.91
CA GLU A 199 5.45 -14.98 0.28
C GLU A 199 4.17 -14.20 0.08
N LEU A 200 3.42 -13.99 1.16
CA LEU A 200 2.27 -13.08 1.18
C LEU A 200 2.68 -11.71 1.67
N THR A 201 2.31 -10.69 0.92
CA THR A 201 2.56 -9.31 1.31
C THR A 201 1.52 -8.86 2.33
N PRO A 202 1.95 -8.30 3.47
CA PRO A 202 1.03 -7.86 4.51
C PRO A 202 0.16 -6.69 4.02
N ARG A 203 -1.13 -6.84 4.18
CA ARG A 203 -2.14 -5.79 4.04
C ARG A 203 -3.45 -6.25 4.63
N THR A 204 -4.09 -5.41 5.41
CA THR A 204 -5.46 -5.64 5.85
C THR A 204 -6.44 -5.08 4.84
N ASP A 205 -6.91 -5.95 3.94
CA ASP A 205 -7.91 -5.63 2.93
C ASP A 205 -8.92 -6.77 2.78
N TYR A 206 -10.19 -6.48 3.09
CA TYR A 206 -11.28 -7.43 2.98
C TYR A 206 -12.63 -6.73 2.79
N VAL A 207 -13.59 -7.48 2.25
CA VAL A 207 -14.98 -7.07 2.09
C VAL A 207 -15.89 -8.09 2.77
N VAL A 208 -16.72 -7.62 3.70
CA VAL A 208 -17.75 -8.43 4.35
C VAL A 208 -18.96 -8.52 3.42
N LYS A 209 -19.37 -9.74 3.09
CA LYS A 209 -20.52 -10.02 2.22
C LYS A 209 -21.74 -10.46 3.03
N GLY A 210 -21.55 -11.00 4.23
CA GLY A 210 -22.60 -11.48 5.09
C GLY A 210 -22.04 -12.05 6.38
N LYS A 211 -22.91 -12.69 7.15
CA LYS A 211 -22.56 -13.23 8.46
C LYS A 211 -21.39 -14.21 8.40
N ASP A 212 -21.44 -15.15 7.47
CA ASP A 212 -20.45 -16.22 7.38
C ASP A 212 -19.52 -16.03 6.14
N GLU A 213 -19.67 -14.90 5.42
CA GLU A 213 -19.02 -14.67 4.14
C GLU A 213 -18.15 -13.42 4.13
N CYS A 214 -16.89 -13.60 3.69
CA CYS A 214 -15.90 -12.54 3.56
C CYS A 214 -14.96 -12.84 2.38
N ILE A 215 -14.60 -11.81 1.62
CA ILE A 215 -13.56 -11.85 0.60
C ILE A 215 -12.32 -11.12 1.14
N VAL A 216 -11.16 -11.77 1.07
CA VAL A 216 -9.87 -11.21 1.50
C VAL A 216 -8.99 -11.02 0.28
N PHE A 217 -8.31 -9.90 0.20
CA PHE A 217 -7.39 -9.54 -0.88
C PHE A 217 -5.96 -9.56 -0.37
N MET A 218 -5.08 -10.25 -1.09
CA MET A 218 -3.68 -10.36 -0.73
C MET A 218 -2.80 -10.35 -1.98
N SER A 219 -1.56 -9.96 -1.79
CA SER A 219 -0.55 -10.08 -2.84
C SER A 219 0.40 -11.23 -2.51
N VAL A 220 0.81 -11.95 -3.53
CA VAL A 220 1.79 -13.02 -3.45
C VAL A 220 2.95 -12.74 -4.40
N ARG A 221 4.16 -13.09 -3.99
CA ARG A 221 5.38 -12.98 -4.79
C ARG A 221 6.30 -14.17 -4.57
N THR A 222 7.29 -14.35 -5.43
CA THR A 222 8.42 -15.22 -5.15
C THR A 222 9.42 -14.51 -4.24
N LYS A 223 9.99 -15.20 -3.28
CA LYS A 223 10.97 -14.65 -2.33
C LYS A 223 12.23 -14.11 -3.03
N SER A 224 12.65 -14.76 -4.11
CA SER A 224 13.85 -14.42 -4.87
C SER A 224 13.68 -13.24 -5.84
N GLU A 225 12.43 -12.86 -6.18
CA GLU A 225 12.13 -11.86 -7.21
C GLU A 225 11.39 -10.67 -6.61
N PHE A 226 12.14 -9.71 -6.12
CA PHE A 226 11.57 -8.47 -5.62
C PHE A 226 10.84 -7.72 -6.74
N GLY A 227 9.56 -7.45 -6.55
CA GLY A 227 8.77 -6.71 -7.53
C GLY A 227 7.82 -7.54 -8.39
N THR A 228 7.74 -8.85 -8.18
CA THR A 228 6.81 -9.74 -8.90
C THR A 228 5.47 -9.94 -8.20
N ASP A 229 5.13 -9.09 -7.25
CA ASP A 229 3.86 -9.22 -6.51
C ASP A 229 2.66 -9.24 -7.47
N ARG A 230 1.74 -10.18 -7.21
CA ARG A 230 0.48 -10.36 -7.93
C ARG A 230 -0.67 -10.40 -6.96
N LEU A 231 -1.72 -9.67 -7.28
CA LEU A 231 -2.89 -9.52 -6.42
C LEU A 231 -3.94 -10.58 -6.74
N PHE A 232 -4.46 -11.22 -5.70
CA PHE A 232 -5.51 -12.21 -5.79
C PHE A 232 -6.55 -12.03 -4.69
N SER A 233 -7.70 -12.67 -4.86
CA SER A 233 -8.75 -12.76 -3.86
C SER A 233 -8.96 -14.19 -3.38
N MET A 234 -9.32 -14.34 -2.11
CA MET A 234 -9.81 -15.57 -1.52
C MET A 234 -11.10 -15.33 -0.76
N ARG A 235 -11.95 -16.34 -0.66
CA ARG A 235 -13.26 -16.24 -0.03
C ARG A 235 -13.47 -17.32 1.00
N THR A 236 -14.12 -16.95 2.08
CA THR A 236 -14.75 -17.86 3.03
C THR A 236 -16.27 -17.72 2.96
N VAL A 237 -16.98 -18.84 3.13
CA VAL A 237 -18.46 -18.91 3.24
C VAL A 237 -18.90 -19.72 4.47
N ASP A 238 -17.97 -19.97 5.38
CA ASP A 238 -18.14 -20.80 6.57
C ASP A 238 -17.63 -20.11 7.85
N GLY A 239 -17.65 -18.78 7.84
CA GLY A 239 -17.20 -17.96 8.97
C GLY A 239 -15.70 -18.03 9.21
N GLY A 240 -14.90 -18.10 8.15
CA GLY A 240 -13.45 -18.03 8.25
C GLY A 240 -12.76 -19.36 8.60
N LYS A 241 -13.48 -20.48 8.66
CA LYS A 241 -12.87 -21.79 8.92
C LYS A 241 -12.06 -22.29 7.74
N THR A 242 -12.55 -22.00 6.54
CA THR A 242 -11.79 -22.28 5.30
C THR A 242 -11.78 -21.05 4.37
N PHE A 243 -10.68 -20.86 3.68
CA PHE A 243 -10.54 -19.85 2.62
C PHE A 243 -10.14 -20.55 1.33
N LYS A 244 -10.80 -20.19 0.23
CA LYS A 244 -10.50 -20.73 -1.09
C LYS A 244 -10.10 -19.60 -2.02
N PHE A 245 -9.13 -19.86 -2.88
CA PHE A 245 -8.81 -18.98 -3.98
C PHE A 245 -10.07 -18.72 -4.82
N VAL A 246 -10.30 -17.45 -5.19
CA VAL A 246 -11.40 -17.05 -6.07
C VAL A 246 -10.83 -16.70 -7.44
N SER A 247 -9.99 -15.68 -7.51
CA SER A 247 -9.47 -15.17 -8.77
C SER A 247 -8.21 -14.35 -8.58
N TRP A 248 -7.47 -14.20 -9.66
CA TRP A 248 -6.47 -13.15 -9.79
C TRP A 248 -7.14 -11.81 -10.08
N VAL A 249 -6.80 -10.78 -9.32
CA VAL A 249 -7.08 -9.39 -9.71
C VAL A 249 -6.05 -8.95 -10.75
N ILE A 250 -4.78 -9.26 -10.48
CA ILE A 250 -3.68 -9.14 -11.44
C ILE A 250 -2.98 -10.51 -11.50
N PRO A 251 -3.12 -11.25 -12.60
CA PRO A 251 -2.50 -12.58 -12.74
C PRO A 251 -0.98 -12.49 -12.84
N PRO A 252 -0.27 -13.61 -12.60
CA PRO A 252 1.12 -13.76 -12.98
C PRO A 252 1.32 -13.43 -14.46
N TYR A 253 2.47 -12.81 -14.76
CA TYR A 253 2.82 -12.51 -16.14
C TYR A 253 2.93 -13.81 -16.97
N ASP A 254 2.29 -13.80 -18.11
CA ASP A 254 2.28 -14.88 -19.08
C ASP A 254 2.72 -14.28 -20.44
N GLU A 255 3.96 -14.55 -20.83
CA GLU A 255 4.56 -14.01 -22.04
C GLU A 255 3.81 -14.44 -23.32
N GLU A 256 3.18 -15.63 -23.29
CA GLU A 256 2.41 -16.13 -24.44
C GLU A 256 1.07 -15.40 -24.63
N LYS A 257 0.53 -14.83 -23.56
CA LYS A 257 -0.75 -14.09 -23.56
C LYS A 257 -0.59 -12.58 -23.53
N ALA A 258 0.63 -12.11 -23.27
CA ALA A 258 0.90 -10.67 -23.23
C ALA A 258 0.70 -10.05 -24.61
N ASP A 259 0.01 -8.93 -24.67
CA ASP A 259 -0.05 -8.11 -25.89
C ASP A 259 1.14 -7.13 -25.90
N PRO A 260 2.19 -7.40 -26.68
CA PRO A 260 3.37 -6.54 -26.72
C PRO A 260 3.09 -5.17 -27.33
N SER A 261 1.94 -5.00 -27.99
CA SER A 261 1.53 -3.72 -28.58
C SER A 261 0.73 -2.84 -27.59
N ALA A 262 0.24 -3.44 -26.52
CA ALA A 262 -0.49 -2.71 -25.50
C ALA A 262 0.47 -1.81 -24.73
N LYS A 263 0.29 -0.51 -24.86
CA LYS A 263 1.08 0.51 -24.19
C LYS A 263 0.21 1.38 -23.33
N ILE A 264 0.75 1.79 -22.18
CA ILE A 264 0.16 2.87 -21.40
C ILE A 264 1.03 4.09 -21.53
N LYS A 265 0.39 5.22 -21.55
CA LYS A 265 1.08 6.49 -21.43
C LYS A 265 1.36 6.74 -19.96
N LEU A 266 2.61 6.51 -19.56
CA LEU A 266 3.12 6.90 -18.26
C LEU A 266 3.74 8.29 -18.40
N TYR A 267 3.11 9.30 -17.83
CA TYR A 267 3.46 10.72 -18.03
C TYR A 267 3.39 11.10 -19.52
N GLU A 268 4.51 11.57 -20.10
CA GLU A 268 4.59 11.93 -21.50
C GLU A 268 5.23 10.83 -22.36
N ASP A 269 5.72 9.75 -21.74
CA ASP A 269 6.40 8.66 -22.44
C ASP A 269 5.48 7.45 -22.59
N GLU A 270 5.53 6.79 -23.75
CA GLU A 270 4.92 5.50 -23.95
C GLU A 270 5.73 4.43 -23.22
N ALA A 271 5.10 3.67 -22.34
CA ALA A 271 5.70 2.51 -21.71
C ALA A 271 4.99 1.23 -22.15
N LEU A 272 5.63 0.09 -21.89
CA LEU A 272 4.95 -1.21 -21.99
C LEU A 272 3.71 -1.19 -21.07
N ASN A 273 2.64 -1.85 -21.50
CA ASN A 273 1.42 -1.94 -20.73
C ASN A 273 1.66 -2.61 -19.36
N PRO A 274 1.71 -1.88 -18.25
CA PRO A 274 1.97 -2.45 -16.93
C PRO A 274 0.80 -3.28 -16.42
N HIS A 275 -0.36 -3.30 -17.09
CA HIS A 275 -1.50 -4.15 -16.73
C HIS A 275 -1.33 -5.58 -17.21
N ALA A 276 -0.56 -5.78 -18.27
CA ALA A 276 -0.35 -7.09 -18.89
C ALA A 276 1.00 -7.72 -18.55
N ASP A 277 1.88 -7.02 -17.85
CA ASP A 277 3.28 -7.38 -17.80
C ASP A 277 3.88 -7.57 -16.40
N GLN A 278 5.16 -7.31 -16.29
CA GLN A 278 6.01 -7.50 -15.12
C GLN A 278 5.85 -6.44 -14.03
N SER A 279 4.93 -5.46 -14.20
CA SER A 279 4.76 -4.44 -13.19
C SER A 279 4.20 -5.01 -11.87
N ARG A 280 4.73 -4.52 -10.77
CA ARG A 280 4.30 -4.92 -9.43
C ARG A 280 2.85 -4.55 -9.18
N ALA A 281 2.08 -5.45 -8.55
CA ALA A 281 0.71 -5.21 -8.11
C ALA A 281 0.55 -5.63 -6.65
N VAL A 282 0.45 -4.67 -5.73
CA VAL A 282 0.55 -4.95 -4.31
C VAL A 282 -0.29 -4.00 -3.47
N MET A 283 -0.71 -4.45 -2.30
CA MET A 283 -1.34 -3.62 -1.27
C MET A 283 -2.58 -2.91 -1.78
N SER A 284 -3.61 -3.67 -2.11
CA SER A 284 -4.91 -3.14 -2.51
C SER A 284 -5.69 -2.53 -1.36
N LYS A 285 -6.68 -1.73 -1.71
CA LYS A 285 -7.85 -1.43 -0.91
C LYS A 285 -9.09 -1.61 -1.74
N THR A 286 -9.97 -2.48 -1.27
CA THR A 286 -11.18 -2.88 -1.99
C THR A 286 -12.43 -2.44 -1.25
N ILE A 287 -13.41 -1.93 -1.99
CA ILE A 287 -14.74 -1.56 -1.49
C ILE A 287 -15.82 -2.26 -2.33
N ILE A 288 -17.00 -2.37 -1.74
CA ILE A 288 -18.22 -2.80 -2.44
C ILE A 288 -19.13 -1.59 -2.62
N LEU A 289 -19.63 -1.40 -3.83
CA LEU A 289 -20.62 -0.38 -4.16
C LEU A 289 -22.05 -0.88 -3.87
N GLU A 290 -23.02 0.02 -3.78
CA GLU A 290 -24.42 -0.32 -3.54
C GLU A 290 -25.01 -1.26 -4.61
N ASN A 291 -24.54 -1.15 -5.85
CA ASN A 291 -24.93 -2.04 -6.96
C ASN A 291 -24.25 -3.42 -6.93
N GLY A 292 -23.41 -3.68 -5.92
CA GLY A 292 -22.70 -4.94 -5.73
C GLY A 292 -21.37 -5.06 -6.44
N LYS A 293 -20.97 -4.10 -7.28
CA LYS A 293 -19.63 -4.08 -7.90
C LYS A 293 -18.54 -3.95 -6.84
N LEU A 294 -17.42 -4.62 -7.06
CA LEU A 294 -16.21 -4.46 -6.26
C LEU A 294 -15.24 -3.56 -7.01
N ILE A 295 -14.72 -2.53 -6.34
CA ILE A 295 -13.65 -1.67 -6.85
C ILE A 295 -12.41 -1.91 -5.99
N SER A 296 -11.29 -2.27 -6.60
CA SER A 296 -10.01 -2.49 -5.95
C SER A 296 -8.97 -1.52 -6.48
N ALA A 297 -8.53 -0.59 -5.66
CA ALA A 297 -7.40 0.28 -5.97
C ALA A 297 -6.12 -0.34 -5.41
N MET A 298 -5.01 -0.32 -6.17
CA MET A 298 -3.78 -0.96 -5.76
C MET A 298 -2.54 -0.19 -6.20
N ARG A 299 -1.48 -0.36 -5.43
CA ARG A 299 -0.16 0.16 -5.78
C ARG A 299 0.43 -0.64 -6.91
N ARG A 300 0.90 0.09 -7.94
CA ARG A 300 1.68 -0.43 -9.05
C ARG A 300 3.10 0.14 -9.03
N ARG A 301 4.03 -0.60 -9.61
CA ARG A 301 5.39 -0.14 -9.83
C ARG A 301 6.01 -0.82 -11.05
N TYR A 302 6.68 -0.03 -11.86
CA TYR A 302 7.54 -0.51 -12.92
C TYR A 302 8.81 0.36 -12.95
N ASN A 303 9.97 -0.25 -12.80
CA ASN A 303 11.24 0.46 -12.57
C ASN A 303 11.10 1.43 -11.37
N GLU A 304 11.45 2.70 -11.56
CA GLU A 304 11.36 3.76 -10.54
C GLU A 304 10.00 4.47 -10.50
N HIS A 305 9.09 4.13 -11.42
CA HIS A 305 7.79 4.78 -11.49
C HIS A 305 6.74 4.02 -10.67
N ASN A 306 5.99 4.76 -9.86
CA ASN A 306 4.88 4.24 -9.07
C ASN A 306 3.59 4.98 -9.41
N TRP A 307 2.48 4.22 -9.46
CA TRP A 307 1.15 4.75 -9.66
C TRP A 307 0.12 3.89 -8.93
N VAL A 308 -1.12 4.31 -8.99
CA VAL A 308 -2.27 3.59 -8.46
C VAL A 308 -3.22 3.27 -9.60
N ASP A 309 -3.60 1.99 -9.73
CA ASP A 309 -4.62 1.52 -10.64
C ASP A 309 -5.88 1.11 -9.89
N ALA A 310 -7.04 1.26 -10.55
CA ALA A 310 -8.30 0.69 -10.14
C ALA A 310 -8.71 -0.46 -11.07
N TYR A 311 -9.23 -1.52 -10.47
CA TYR A 311 -9.84 -2.67 -11.13
C TYR A 311 -11.27 -2.87 -10.63
N VAL A 312 -12.14 -3.37 -11.50
CA VAL A 312 -13.55 -3.63 -11.18
C VAL A 312 -13.88 -5.10 -11.38
N SER A 313 -14.71 -5.62 -10.49
CA SER A 313 -15.43 -6.89 -10.66
C SER A 313 -16.94 -6.64 -10.61
N GLU A 314 -17.66 -7.11 -11.62
CA GLU A 314 -19.12 -7.04 -11.72
C GLU A 314 -19.79 -8.39 -11.42
N ASP A 315 -19.00 -9.40 -11.11
CA ASP A 315 -19.42 -10.79 -10.90
C ASP A 315 -18.99 -11.33 -9.53
N ASP A 316 -19.02 -10.47 -8.53
CA ASP A 316 -18.73 -10.82 -7.14
C ASP A 316 -17.29 -11.32 -6.91
N GLY A 317 -16.32 -10.74 -7.60
CA GLY A 317 -14.91 -11.03 -7.45
C GLY A 317 -14.42 -12.25 -8.24
N ASN A 318 -15.24 -12.86 -9.12
CA ASN A 318 -14.82 -14.00 -9.92
C ASN A 318 -13.94 -13.60 -11.10
N THR A 319 -14.20 -12.44 -11.70
CA THR A 319 -13.34 -11.84 -12.74
C THR A 319 -13.07 -10.36 -12.47
N TRP A 320 -11.95 -9.87 -12.97
CA TRP A 320 -11.51 -8.48 -12.80
C TRP A 320 -11.08 -7.89 -14.12
N THR A 321 -11.45 -6.65 -14.34
CA THR A 321 -11.02 -5.87 -15.49
C THR A 321 -10.38 -4.56 -15.02
N PHE A 322 -9.37 -4.11 -15.76
CA PHE A 322 -8.80 -2.79 -15.56
C PHE A 322 -9.90 -1.73 -15.74
N LEU A 323 -10.00 -0.82 -14.79
CA LEU A 323 -10.99 0.24 -14.82
C LEU A 323 -10.36 1.56 -15.25
N SER A 324 -9.35 2.02 -14.51
CA SER A 324 -8.68 3.30 -14.78
C SER A 324 -7.38 3.42 -13.99
N GLU A 325 -6.51 4.34 -14.40
CA GLU A 325 -5.45 4.86 -13.56
C GLU A 325 -6.03 5.89 -12.58
N VAL A 326 -5.74 5.70 -11.29
CA VAL A 326 -6.22 6.57 -10.20
C VAL A 326 -5.30 7.78 -10.03
N GLY A 327 -3.99 7.58 -10.14
CA GLY A 327 -3.03 8.67 -10.04
C GLY A 327 -1.59 8.22 -9.88
N ASP A 328 -0.71 9.17 -10.11
CA ASP A 328 0.73 9.04 -10.02
C ASP A 328 1.21 9.16 -8.57
N ALA A 329 1.90 8.14 -8.09
CA ALA A 329 2.44 8.05 -6.73
C ALA A 329 3.96 8.36 -6.68
N GLY A 330 4.53 8.90 -7.76
CA GLY A 330 5.90 9.37 -7.82
C GLY A 330 6.94 8.28 -8.09
N ALA A 331 8.17 8.55 -7.68
CA ALA A 331 9.32 7.68 -7.87
C ALA A 331 9.73 6.95 -6.57
N GLY A 332 10.70 6.04 -6.70
CA GLY A 332 11.30 5.34 -5.58
C GLY A 332 10.40 4.26 -4.98
N ASN A 333 10.30 4.23 -3.65
CA ASN A 333 9.49 3.26 -2.94
C ASN A 333 8.06 3.79 -2.70
N GLY A 334 7.20 3.68 -3.72
CA GLY A 334 5.85 4.27 -3.72
C GLY A 334 4.93 3.82 -2.58
N ASN A 335 3.75 4.40 -2.55
CA ASN A 335 2.75 4.20 -1.50
C ASN A 335 1.56 3.35 -1.96
N PRO A 336 0.95 2.53 -1.07
CA PRO A 336 -0.35 1.95 -1.33
C PRO A 336 -1.45 3.02 -1.27
N PRO A 337 -2.57 2.83 -1.99
CA PRO A 337 -3.74 3.68 -1.84
C PRO A 337 -4.58 3.31 -0.63
N ALA A 338 -5.43 4.25 -0.17
CA ALA A 338 -6.66 3.92 0.53
C ALA A 338 -7.86 4.42 -0.28
N LEU A 339 -8.98 3.72 -0.19
CA LEU A 339 -10.19 3.96 -0.98
C LEU A 339 -11.41 3.88 -0.07
N ASN A 340 -12.35 4.80 -0.23
CA ASN A 340 -13.64 4.78 0.43
C ASN A 340 -14.68 5.54 -0.41
N ILE A 341 -15.92 5.61 0.06
CA ILE A 341 -17.03 6.27 -0.60
C ILE A 341 -17.71 7.26 0.33
N THR A 342 -18.05 8.44 -0.17
CA THR A 342 -18.82 9.47 0.58
C THR A 342 -20.30 9.07 0.69
N ASP A 343 -21.06 9.84 1.46
CA ASP A 343 -22.52 9.63 1.57
C ASP A 343 -23.27 9.96 0.26
N LYS A 344 -22.67 10.74 -0.63
CA LYS A 344 -23.21 11.04 -1.97
C LYS A 344 -22.82 10.03 -3.05
N GLY A 345 -22.04 9.01 -2.68
CA GLY A 345 -21.60 7.98 -3.63
C GLY A 345 -20.33 8.32 -4.40
N ARG A 346 -19.67 9.45 -4.10
CA ARG A 346 -18.38 9.81 -4.68
C ARG A 346 -17.28 8.91 -4.13
N LEU A 347 -16.45 8.33 -4.98
CA LEU A 347 -15.24 7.63 -4.56
C LEU A 347 -14.16 8.61 -4.17
N VAL A 348 -13.43 8.29 -3.11
CA VAL A 348 -12.29 9.06 -2.62
C VAL A 348 -11.10 8.11 -2.52
N ALA A 349 -10.04 8.40 -3.25
CA ALA A 349 -8.78 7.68 -3.13
C ALA A 349 -7.68 8.62 -2.63
N ILE A 350 -6.85 8.13 -1.69
CA ILE A 350 -5.70 8.85 -1.16
C ILE A 350 -4.44 7.99 -1.29
N PHE A 351 -3.32 8.62 -1.55
CA PHE A 351 -2.01 7.98 -1.62
C PHE A 351 -0.90 8.98 -1.32
N GLY A 352 0.23 8.48 -0.81
CA GLY A 352 1.41 9.32 -0.58
C GLY A 352 2.26 9.43 -1.85
N ASN A 353 2.82 10.60 -2.09
CA ASN A 353 3.86 10.83 -3.07
C ASN A 353 5.17 11.16 -2.34
N ARG A 354 6.18 10.32 -2.55
CA ARG A 354 7.50 10.41 -1.89
C ARG A 354 8.53 11.19 -2.69
N VAL A 355 8.11 11.92 -3.71
CA VAL A 355 8.97 12.89 -4.39
C VAL A 355 8.96 14.18 -3.56
N GLU A 356 10.12 14.83 -3.41
CA GLU A 356 10.25 16.09 -2.68
C GLU A 356 9.18 17.12 -3.14
N PRO A 357 8.46 17.78 -2.21
CA PRO A 357 8.70 17.87 -0.77
C PRO A 357 8.05 16.76 0.09
N GLY A 358 7.42 15.75 -0.50
CA GLY A 358 6.62 14.74 0.17
C GLY A 358 5.20 15.21 0.43
N THR A 359 4.21 14.50 -0.13
CA THR A 359 2.80 14.92 -0.03
C THR A 359 1.86 13.72 0.19
N MET A 360 0.73 13.98 0.86
CA MET A 360 -0.45 13.13 0.74
C MET A 360 -1.37 13.75 -0.31
N MET A 361 -1.76 12.93 -1.28
CA MET A 361 -2.63 13.31 -2.38
C MET A 361 -4.02 12.71 -2.20
N VAL A 362 -5.03 13.39 -2.74
CA VAL A 362 -6.41 12.90 -2.84
C VAL A 362 -6.95 13.12 -4.24
N VAL A 363 -7.72 12.16 -4.73
CA VAL A 363 -8.48 12.22 -5.98
C VAL A 363 -9.89 11.72 -5.75
N TYR A 364 -10.81 12.18 -6.59
CA TYR A 364 -12.23 11.89 -6.50
C TYR A 364 -12.77 11.32 -7.81
N SER A 365 -13.76 10.43 -7.71
CA SER A 365 -14.49 9.92 -8.87
C SER A 365 -16.00 9.97 -8.62
N ASP A 366 -16.73 10.54 -9.57
CA ASP A 366 -18.19 10.63 -9.57
C ASP A 366 -18.85 9.60 -10.53
N ASP A 367 -18.05 8.70 -11.12
CA ASP A 367 -18.45 7.73 -12.14
C ASP A 367 -18.00 6.29 -11.82
N GLU A 368 -18.07 5.92 -10.52
CA GLU A 368 -17.70 4.60 -10.01
C GLU A 368 -16.24 4.20 -10.32
N GLY A 369 -15.33 5.17 -10.41
CA GLY A 369 -13.91 4.92 -10.65
C GLY A 369 -13.51 4.86 -12.12
N SER A 370 -14.42 5.13 -13.06
CA SER A 370 -14.10 5.15 -14.50
C SER A 370 -13.17 6.31 -14.88
N SER A 371 -13.28 7.42 -14.15
CA SER A 371 -12.34 8.54 -14.25
C SER A 371 -12.13 9.21 -12.89
N TRP A 372 -11.02 9.95 -12.76
CA TRP A 372 -10.62 10.61 -11.51
C TRP A 372 -10.34 12.10 -11.75
N SER A 373 -10.60 12.89 -10.73
CA SER A 373 -10.28 14.31 -10.71
C SER A 373 -8.77 14.54 -10.85
N ASN A 374 -8.37 15.77 -11.17
CA ASN A 374 -6.98 16.17 -10.95
C ASN A 374 -6.61 15.96 -9.47
N PRO A 375 -5.40 15.47 -9.17
CA PRO A 375 -4.96 15.30 -7.80
C PRO A 375 -4.97 16.63 -7.03
N GLN A 376 -5.36 16.57 -5.76
CA GLN A 376 -5.27 17.69 -4.82
C GLN A 376 -4.31 17.33 -3.68
N ILE A 377 -3.64 18.32 -3.14
CA ILE A 377 -2.79 18.15 -1.96
C ILE A 377 -3.68 18.07 -0.73
N LEU A 378 -3.66 16.92 -0.05
CA LEU A 378 -4.31 16.75 1.23
C LEU A 378 -3.41 17.25 2.38
N ARG A 379 -2.09 17.00 2.27
CA ARG A 379 -1.07 17.49 3.22
C ARG A 379 0.30 17.57 2.57
N ASP A 380 1.11 18.60 2.91
CA ASP A 380 2.43 18.86 2.31
C ASP A 380 3.47 19.51 3.26
N ASP A 381 3.23 19.45 4.55
CA ASP A 381 4.17 19.95 5.57
C ASP A 381 5.18 18.89 6.04
N TYR A 382 5.53 17.94 5.13
CA TYR A 382 6.49 16.92 5.47
C TYR A 382 7.86 17.53 5.83
N GLY A 383 8.46 17.02 6.89
CA GLY A 383 9.80 17.38 7.33
C GLY A 383 10.48 16.19 8.02
N SER A 384 11.76 15.98 7.74
CA SER A 384 12.58 14.93 8.29
C SER A 384 13.99 15.46 8.55
N GLU A 385 14.80 14.74 9.31
CA GLU A 385 16.23 15.00 9.47
C GLU A 385 17.00 14.76 8.17
N ASP A 386 16.54 13.78 7.39
CA ASP A 386 17.05 13.47 6.06
C ASP A 386 15.93 13.61 5.03
N MET A 387 16.03 14.63 4.18
CA MET A 387 15.09 14.87 3.08
C MET A 387 15.45 14.09 1.79
N GLU A 388 16.58 13.38 1.76
CA GLU A 388 16.91 12.48 0.66
C GLU A 388 16.03 11.22 0.70
N THR A 389 15.60 10.83 1.93
CA THR A 389 14.69 9.70 2.13
C THR A 389 13.34 10.18 2.69
N ILE A 390 12.35 10.34 1.80
CA ILE A 390 10.99 10.71 2.21
C ILE A 390 10.21 9.46 2.60
N ASP A 391 9.99 9.28 3.91
CA ASP A 391 9.31 8.11 4.48
C ASP A 391 7.98 8.50 5.11
N LEU A 392 6.89 8.34 4.35
CA LEU A 392 5.53 8.74 4.71
C LEU A 392 4.46 7.83 4.09
N GLY A 393 3.23 7.93 4.57
CA GLY A 393 2.04 7.44 3.88
C GLY A 393 1.44 6.16 4.45
N TYR A 394 1.30 5.12 3.65
CA TYR A 394 0.58 3.86 3.99
C TYR A 394 -0.81 4.13 4.57
N PRO A 395 -1.66 4.86 3.85
CA PRO A 395 -2.90 5.36 4.41
C PRO A 395 -3.98 4.31 4.60
N GLN A 396 -4.89 4.63 5.51
CA GLN A 396 -6.23 4.10 5.64
C GLN A 396 -7.23 5.24 5.54
N LEU A 397 -8.46 4.96 5.13
CA LEU A 397 -9.49 5.97 4.93
C LEU A 397 -10.80 5.52 5.58
N LEU A 398 -11.26 6.28 6.54
CA LEU A 398 -12.52 6.06 7.23
C LEU A 398 -13.52 7.18 6.91
N LYS A 399 -14.81 6.90 7.10
CA LYS A 399 -15.89 7.88 7.01
C LYS A 399 -16.47 8.14 8.39
N ARG A 400 -16.69 9.40 8.71
CA ARG A 400 -17.31 9.89 9.94
C ARG A 400 -18.83 9.85 9.82
N LYS A 401 -19.49 9.85 10.98
CA LYS A 401 -20.95 9.94 11.06
C LYS A 401 -21.50 11.25 10.50
N ASP A 402 -20.72 12.31 10.51
CA ASP A 402 -21.08 13.62 9.93
C ASP A 402 -20.78 13.75 8.43
N GLY A 403 -20.39 12.64 7.77
CA GLY A 403 -20.08 12.56 6.35
C GLY A 403 -18.64 12.93 5.97
N LYS A 404 -17.87 13.52 6.87
CA LYS A 404 -16.47 13.85 6.59
C LYS A 404 -15.61 12.60 6.48
N MET A 405 -14.51 12.73 5.73
CA MET A 405 -13.50 11.70 5.58
C MET A 405 -12.38 11.88 6.62
N VAL A 406 -11.78 10.76 7.03
CA VAL A 406 -10.61 10.70 7.91
C VAL A 406 -9.55 9.85 7.26
N ALA A 407 -8.47 10.46 6.80
CA ALA A 407 -7.27 9.78 6.37
C ALA A 407 -6.37 9.50 7.59
N LEU A 408 -5.88 8.27 7.71
CA LEU A 408 -4.99 7.82 8.78
C LEU A 408 -3.71 7.29 8.15
N TYR A 409 -2.56 7.88 8.44
CA TYR A 409 -1.29 7.56 7.80
C TYR A 409 -0.12 7.89 8.73
N TYR A 410 1.09 7.47 8.39
CA TYR A 410 2.25 7.96 9.12
C TYR A 410 2.89 9.14 8.40
N TRP A 411 3.41 10.05 9.19
CA TRP A 411 3.91 11.35 8.77
C TRP A 411 5.10 11.78 9.61
N SER A 412 5.84 12.75 9.12
CA SER A 412 6.91 13.40 9.85
C SER A 412 6.84 14.91 9.63
N THR A 413 7.08 15.67 10.69
CA THR A 413 7.36 17.11 10.62
C THR A 413 8.65 17.39 11.36
N LYS A 414 9.19 18.58 11.24
CA LYS A 414 10.41 18.96 11.98
C LYS A 414 10.22 18.93 13.51
N GLU A 415 8.99 19.13 13.96
CA GLU A 415 8.61 19.14 15.38
C GLU A 415 8.22 17.74 15.90
N SER A 416 7.83 16.84 15.01
CA SER A 416 7.35 15.51 15.38
C SER A 416 7.72 14.50 14.31
N LEU A 417 8.79 13.77 14.57
CA LEU A 417 9.29 12.73 13.66
C LEU A 417 8.41 11.48 13.75
N HIS A 418 8.14 10.85 12.60
CA HIS A 418 7.46 9.56 12.43
C HIS A 418 6.32 9.25 13.41
N HIS A 419 5.27 10.06 13.33
CA HIS A 419 4.05 9.89 14.10
C HIS A 419 2.90 9.33 13.24
N ILE A 420 1.87 8.80 13.89
CA ILE A 420 0.60 8.50 13.23
C ILE A 420 -0.24 9.77 13.21
N ALA A 421 -0.71 10.13 12.03
CA ALA A 421 -1.48 11.34 11.76
C ALA A 421 -2.88 11.01 11.26
N ALA A 422 -3.82 11.89 11.52
CA ALA A 422 -5.11 11.97 10.87
C ALA A 422 -5.25 13.27 10.10
N THR A 423 -5.94 13.22 8.96
CA THR A 423 -6.45 14.41 8.29
C THR A 423 -7.95 14.28 8.09
N ILE A 424 -8.71 15.28 8.54
CA ILE A 424 -10.18 15.32 8.46
C ILE A 424 -10.59 16.41 7.48
N TRP A 425 -11.43 16.06 6.49
CA TRP A 425 -11.93 17.01 5.50
C TRP A 425 -13.31 16.59 4.96
N ASP A 426 -13.95 17.48 4.24
CA ASP A 426 -15.19 17.19 3.52
C ASP A 426 -14.84 16.55 2.15
N GLY A 427 -15.18 15.28 1.97
CA GLY A 427 -14.91 14.53 0.73
C GLY A 427 -15.85 14.87 -0.42
N ASP A 428 -16.90 15.64 -0.17
CA ASP A 428 -17.93 16.03 -1.14
C ASP A 428 -17.75 17.46 -1.69
N ASN A 429 -16.79 18.19 -1.19
CA ASN A 429 -16.46 19.57 -1.63
C ASN A 429 -15.35 19.60 -2.68
#